data_50e113e49e6d344eaef0be82aec09f18
#
_entry.id   50e113e49e6d344eaef0be82aec09f18
#
_cell.length_a   1.000
_cell.length_b   1.000
_cell.length_c   1.000
_cell.angle_alpha   90.00
_cell.angle_beta   90.00
_cell.angle_gamma   90.00
#
_symmetry.space_group_name_H-M   'P 1'
#
loop_
_entity.id
_entity.type
_entity.pdbx_description
1 polymer ?
#
loop_
_entity_poly.entity_id
_entity_poly.type
_entity_poly.pdbx_seq_one_letter_code
_entity_poly.pdbx_strand_id
1 'polypeptide(L)'
;MVAEIEEFINKVKDLKVLVVGETIIDEFVEVEYQGQSMKSFCPVFRFTGAKKEVQNGGAGAVVGHLKDFVKSVELITNTNEEIVKTRFIDRDGKKKHLELNKIDNSEFGEITVDVTKYDVVIVADFGHGFCDKMNIGSGFNLMCQTNSNNFGFNRLSKWKNHR
;
A
#
# COMPACT_ATOMS: atom_id res chain seq x y z
N MET A 1 -31.92 -10.08 10.74
CA MET A 1 -30.75 -10.28 9.84
C MET A 1 -30.68 -9.25 8.73
N VAL A 2 -31.66 -9.11 7.81
CA VAL A 2 -31.60 -8.08 6.75
C VAL A 2 -31.64 -6.66 7.35
N ALA A 3 -32.58 -6.38 8.26
CA ALA A 3 -32.69 -5.07 8.92
C ALA A 3 -31.44 -4.69 9.74
N GLU A 4 -30.79 -5.64 10.37
CA GLU A 4 -29.54 -5.42 11.11
C GLU A 4 -28.37 -5.06 10.17
N ILE A 5 -28.33 -5.69 8.98
CA ILE A 5 -27.33 -5.36 7.95
C ILE A 5 -27.57 -3.95 7.40
N GLU A 6 -28.82 -3.60 7.13
CA GLU A 6 -29.18 -2.24 6.66
C GLU A 6 -28.84 -1.18 7.70
N GLU A 7 -29.13 -1.43 8.98
CA GLU A 7 -28.75 -0.54 10.07
C GLU A 7 -27.23 -0.38 10.19
N PHE A 8 -26.48 -1.49 10.06
CA PHE A 8 -25.02 -1.46 10.06
C PHE A 8 -24.48 -0.63 8.89
N ILE A 9 -24.96 -0.87 7.67
CA ILE A 9 -24.55 -0.12 6.48
C ILE A 9 -24.83 1.39 6.66
N ASN A 10 -25.98 1.74 7.22
CA ASN A 10 -26.33 3.14 7.45
C ASN A 10 -25.41 3.80 8.48
N LYS A 11 -25.04 3.09 9.56
CA LYS A 11 -24.06 3.58 10.54
C LYS A 11 -22.68 3.80 9.93
N VAL A 12 -22.25 2.90 9.04
CA VAL A 12 -20.95 3.03 8.37
C VAL A 12 -20.91 4.27 7.47
N LYS A 13 -22.01 4.61 6.81
CA LYS A 13 -22.10 5.79 5.94
C LYS A 13 -21.89 7.12 6.64
N ASP A 14 -22.08 7.18 7.95
CA ASP A 14 -21.90 8.41 8.73
C ASP A 14 -20.47 8.59 9.26
N LEU A 15 -19.62 7.58 9.15
CA LEU A 15 -18.28 7.58 9.72
C LEU A 15 -17.32 8.50 8.96
N LYS A 16 -16.52 9.23 9.72
CA LYS A 16 -15.31 9.95 9.27
C LYS A 16 -14.12 9.07 9.54
N VAL A 17 -13.41 8.66 8.48
CA VAL A 17 -12.30 7.74 8.57
C VAL A 17 -10.99 8.44 8.24
N LEU A 18 -9.95 8.17 9.02
CA LEU A 18 -8.58 8.51 8.67
C LEU A 18 -7.83 7.23 8.31
N VAL A 19 -7.14 7.26 7.19
CA VAL A 19 -6.16 6.24 6.80
C VAL A 19 -4.77 6.85 6.88
N VAL A 20 -3.86 6.17 7.58
CA VAL A 20 -2.45 6.58 7.69
C VAL A 20 -1.58 5.44 7.24
N GLY A 21 -0.67 5.67 6.31
CA GLY A 21 0.21 4.61 5.83
C GLY A 21 0.84 4.88 4.48
N GLU A 22 1.65 3.93 4.00
CA GLU A 22 2.34 4.07 2.73
C GLU A 22 1.40 3.90 1.54
N THR A 23 1.38 4.90 0.64
CA THR A 23 0.87 4.73 -0.72
C THR A 23 1.96 4.17 -1.61
N ILE A 24 1.63 3.09 -2.28
CA ILE A 24 2.53 2.37 -3.19
C ILE A 24 2.01 2.58 -4.60
N ILE A 25 2.90 2.95 -5.52
CA ILE A 25 2.59 3.04 -6.94
C ILE A 25 2.98 1.70 -7.57
N ASP A 26 1.98 0.92 -7.95
CA ASP A 26 2.17 -0.34 -8.66
C ASP A 26 2.11 -0.08 -10.17
N GLU A 27 3.23 -0.29 -10.84
CA GLU A 27 3.37 -0.16 -12.29
C GLU A 27 3.47 -1.53 -12.94
N PHE A 28 2.65 -1.76 -13.98
CA PHE A 28 2.68 -3.00 -14.76
C PHE A 28 3.20 -2.72 -16.17
N VAL A 29 4.25 -3.42 -16.55
CA VAL A 29 4.92 -3.27 -17.85
C VAL A 29 4.87 -4.60 -18.58
N GLU A 30 4.21 -4.63 -19.73
CA GLU A 30 4.14 -5.84 -20.54
C GLU A 30 5.47 -6.08 -21.29
N VAL A 31 5.97 -7.29 -21.14
CA VAL A 31 7.22 -7.74 -21.77
C VAL A 31 7.08 -9.14 -22.36
N GLU A 32 7.91 -9.44 -23.32
CA GLU A 32 8.02 -10.76 -23.93
C GLU A 32 9.40 -11.35 -23.68
N TYR A 33 9.47 -12.54 -23.13
CA TYR A 33 10.72 -13.24 -22.89
C TYR A 33 11.37 -13.67 -24.22
N GLN A 34 12.61 -13.26 -24.46
CA GLN A 34 13.36 -13.53 -25.69
C GLN A 34 14.44 -14.60 -25.50
N GLY A 35 14.59 -15.15 -24.31
CA GLY A 35 15.63 -16.11 -23.99
C GLY A 35 16.72 -15.54 -23.09
N GLN A 36 17.90 -16.11 -23.17
CA GLN A 36 19.07 -15.73 -22.38
C GLN A 36 20.13 -15.06 -23.27
N SER A 37 20.77 -14.02 -22.74
CA SER A 37 21.86 -13.36 -23.42
C SER A 37 23.06 -14.30 -23.58
N MET A 38 23.66 -14.33 -24.78
CA MET A 38 24.90 -15.07 -25.04
C MET A 38 26.14 -14.39 -24.42
N LYS A 39 26.05 -13.08 -24.13
CA LYS A 39 27.18 -12.28 -23.61
C LYS A 39 27.21 -12.22 -22.07
N SER A 40 26.07 -12.42 -21.44
CA SER A 40 25.93 -12.38 -19.99
C SER A 40 24.77 -13.32 -19.61
N PHE A 41 24.91 -14.07 -18.52
CA PHE A 41 23.87 -15.01 -18.07
C PHE A 41 22.64 -14.30 -17.49
N CYS A 42 22.06 -13.38 -18.27
CA CYS A 42 20.86 -12.65 -17.88
C CYS A 42 19.69 -12.93 -18.82
N PRO A 43 18.45 -12.96 -18.33
CA PRO A 43 17.26 -13.07 -19.17
C PRO A 43 17.11 -11.80 -20.02
N VAL A 44 16.69 -11.98 -21.26
CA VAL A 44 16.40 -10.89 -22.20
C VAL A 44 14.90 -10.79 -22.40
N PHE A 45 14.38 -9.58 -22.24
CA PHE A 45 12.99 -9.26 -22.46
C PHE A 45 12.87 -8.17 -23.52
N ARG A 46 11.86 -8.30 -24.37
CA ARG A 46 11.46 -7.26 -25.31
C ARG A 46 10.29 -6.51 -24.73
N PHE A 47 10.39 -5.18 -24.68
CA PHE A 47 9.26 -4.33 -24.38
C PHE A 47 8.26 -4.39 -25.53
N THR A 48 7.00 -4.68 -25.25
CA THR A 48 5.99 -4.88 -26.29
C THR A 48 5.32 -3.57 -26.71
N GLY A 49 5.60 -2.47 -26.00
CA GLY A 49 4.94 -1.17 -26.24
C GLY A 49 3.50 -1.12 -25.74
N ALA A 50 3.03 -2.19 -25.12
CA ALA A 50 1.71 -2.21 -24.52
C ALA A 50 1.68 -1.41 -23.22
N LYS A 51 0.51 -1.01 -22.87
CA LYS A 51 0.12 -0.08 -21.83
C LYS A 51 0.82 -0.36 -20.50
N LYS A 52 1.59 0.60 -20.03
CA LYS A 52 1.95 0.68 -18.62
C LYS A 52 0.65 0.99 -17.85
N GLU A 53 0.18 0.04 -17.10
CA GLU A 53 -0.90 0.26 -16.15
C GLU A 53 -0.29 0.72 -14.83
N VAL A 54 -0.89 1.76 -14.24
CA VAL A 54 -0.46 2.33 -12.95
C VAL A 54 -1.64 2.27 -11.99
N GLN A 55 -1.42 1.69 -10.85
CA GLN A 55 -2.44 1.55 -9.79
C GLN A 55 -1.89 2.06 -8.47
N ASN A 56 -2.77 2.67 -7.67
CA ASN A 56 -2.44 3.00 -6.29
C ASN A 56 -2.66 1.76 -5.42
N GLY A 57 -1.59 1.29 -4.81
CA GLY A 57 -1.56 0.26 -3.79
C GLY A 57 -1.41 0.83 -2.38
N GLY A 58 -1.23 -0.04 -1.40
CA GLY A 58 -1.01 0.36 -0.02
C GLY A 58 -2.18 1.15 0.57
N ALA A 59 -1.87 2.20 1.34
CA ALA A 59 -2.87 3.07 1.97
C ALA A 59 -3.78 3.76 0.95
N GLY A 60 -3.26 4.09 -0.24
CA GLY A 60 -4.05 4.65 -1.33
C GLY A 60 -5.15 3.72 -1.81
N ALA A 61 -4.87 2.41 -1.91
CA ALA A 61 -5.88 1.41 -2.24
C ALA A 61 -6.94 1.28 -1.14
N VAL A 62 -6.53 1.31 0.14
CA VAL A 62 -7.47 1.28 1.28
C VAL A 62 -8.47 2.43 1.19
N VAL A 63 -7.99 3.65 0.92
CA VAL A 63 -8.85 4.82 0.69
C VAL A 63 -9.80 4.59 -0.50
N GLY A 64 -9.28 4.06 -1.60
CA GLY A 64 -10.07 3.73 -2.78
C GLY A 64 -11.24 2.78 -2.49
N HIS A 65 -11.04 1.82 -1.58
CA HIS A 65 -12.09 0.89 -1.16
C HIS A 65 -13.09 1.51 -0.17
N LEU A 66 -12.67 2.48 0.64
CA LEU A 66 -13.52 3.06 1.68
C LEU A 66 -14.41 4.19 1.20
N LYS A 67 -13.97 4.97 0.21
CA LYS A 67 -14.59 6.25 -0.21
C LYS A 67 -16.08 6.15 -0.55
N ASP A 68 -16.53 5.00 -1.03
CA ASP A 68 -17.93 4.80 -1.43
C ASP A 68 -18.81 4.27 -0.28
N PHE A 69 -18.22 3.95 0.87
CA PHE A 69 -18.93 3.34 2.00
C PHE A 69 -19.08 4.27 3.20
N VAL A 70 -18.22 5.28 3.34
CA VAL A 70 -18.17 6.14 4.53
C VAL A 70 -18.49 7.59 4.17
N LYS A 71 -18.77 8.42 5.16
CA LYS A 71 -19.07 9.84 4.99
C LYS A 71 -17.89 10.60 4.39
N SER A 72 -16.71 10.36 4.93
CA SER A 72 -15.46 10.94 4.45
C SER A 72 -14.30 10.05 4.81
N VAL A 73 -13.29 10.02 3.94
CA VAL A 73 -12.02 9.39 4.21
C VAL A 73 -10.89 10.37 3.91
N GLU A 74 -10.01 10.55 4.87
CA GLU A 74 -8.79 11.33 4.73
C GLU A 74 -7.56 10.41 4.71
N LEU A 75 -6.50 10.83 4.03
CA LEU A 75 -5.26 10.08 3.86
C LEU A 75 -4.07 10.90 4.33
N ILE A 76 -3.29 10.32 5.25
CA ILE A 76 -1.94 10.79 5.58
C ILE A 76 -0.97 9.74 5.04
N THR A 77 -0.15 10.12 4.08
CA THR A 77 0.76 9.21 3.37
C THR A 77 2.07 9.87 3.00
N ASN A 78 3.00 9.10 2.47
CA ASN A 78 4.27 9.57 1.93
C ASN A 78 4.02 10.54 0.75
N THR A 79 4.32 11.81 0.95
CA THR A 79 4.14 12.87 -0.06
C THR A 79 5.45 13.26 -0.74
N ASN A 80 6.57 13.11 -0.05
CA ASN A 80 7.88 13.54 -0.52
C ASN A 80 8.67 12.43 -1.21
N GLU A 81 8.36 11.17 -0.88
CA GLU A 81 9.04 10.01 -1.41
C GLU A 81 8.06 9.02 -2.04
N GLU A 82 8.25 8.74 -3.31
CA GLU A 82 7.45 7.76 -4.02
C GLU A 82 7.97 6.35 -3.76
N ILE A 83 7.05 5.47 -3.35
CA ILE A 83 7.30 4.03 -3.30
C ILE A 83 6.74 3.44 -4.60
N VAL A 84 7.62 3.04 -5.51
CA VAL A 84 7.23 2.52 -6.83
C VAL A 84 7.65 1.06 -6.95
N LYS A 85 6.71 0.21 -7.36
CA LYS A 85 6.95 -1.21 -7.66
C LYS A 85 6.62 -1.46 -9.12
N THR A 86 7.66 -1.54 -9.95
CA THR A 86 7.49 -1.83 -11.37
C THR A 86 7.55 -3.34 -11.60
N ARG A 87 6.45 -3.91 -12.06
CA ARG A 87 6.31 -5.35 -12.36
C ARG A 87 6.31 -5.58 -13.85
N PHE A 88 7.24 -6.40 -14.29
CA PHE A 88 7.32 -6.84 -15.67
C PHE A 88 6.55 -8.15 -15.82
N ILE A 89 5.48 -8.10 -16.60
CA ILE A 89 4.50 -9.18 -16.76
C ILE A 89 4.42 -9.62 -18.22
N ASP A 90 3.96 -10.83 -18.46
CA ASP A 90 3.63 -11.27 -19.81
C ASP A 90 2.31 -10.65 -20.31
N ARG A 91 2.02 -10.82 -21.60
CA ARG A 91 0.88 -10.20 -22.29
C ARG A 91 -0.46 -10.50 -21.64
N ASP A 92 -0.66 -11.68 -21.08
CA ASP A 92 -1.91 -12.07 -20.42
C ASP A 92 -1.93 -11.76 -18.92
N GLY A 93 -0.87 -11.11 -18.41
CA GLY A 93 -0.74 -10.68 -17.02
C GLY A 93 -0.59 -11.80 -15.99
N LYS A 94 -0.46 -13.06 -16.44
CA LYS A 94 -0.46 -14.22 -15.54
C LYS A 94 0.90 -14.48 -14.90
N LYS A 95 1.98 -14.12 -15.58
CA LYS A 95 3.32 -14.37 -15.11
C LYS A 95 4.09 -13.07 -14.86
N LYS A 96 4.55 -12.89 -13.63
CA LYS A 96 5.50 -11.84 -13.28
C LYS A 96 6.92 -12.38 -13.47
N HIS A 97 7.70 -11.70 -14.30
CA HIS A 97 9.08 -12.07 -14.62
C HIS A 97 10.10 -11.40 -13.73
N LEU A 98 9.87 -10.12 -13.42
CA LEU A 98 10.77 -9.28 -12.66
C LEU A 98 9.96 -8.23 -11.92
N GLU A 99 10.41 -7.84 -10.74
CA GLU A 99 9.92 -6.68 -10.01
C GLU A 99 11.10 -5.80 -9.65
N LEU A 100 11.00 -4.51 -10.00
CA LEU A 100 11.94 -3.48 -9.58
C LEU A 100 11.24 -2.61 -8.55
N ASN A 101 11.86 -2.45 -7.39
CA ASN A 101 11.35 -1.65 -6.30
C ASN A 101 12.21 -0.38 -6.15
N LYS A 102 11.59 0.78 -6.32
CA LYS A 102 12.12 2.07 -5.89
C LYS A 102 11.52 2.35 -4.52
N ILE A 103 12.29 2.18 -3.48
CA ILE A 103 11.87 2.43 -2.11
C ILE A 103 12.99 3.26 -1.48
N ASP A 104 12.76 4.56 -1.39
CA ASP A 104 13.60 5.45 -0.60
C ASP A 104 12.81 5.89 0.62
N ASN A 105 13.28 5.55 1.80
CA ASN A 105 12.65 5.87 3.08
C ASN A 105 13.56 6.74 3.97
N SER A 106 14.63 7.27 3.41
CA SER A 106 15.62 8.06 4.16
C SER A 106 15.06 9.40 4.63
N GLU A 107 14.08 9.95 3.93
CA GLU A 107 13.55 11.29 4.15
C GLU A 107 12.14 11.35 4.75
N PHE A 108 11.58 10.22 5.20
CA PHE A 108 10.33 10.27 5.93
C PHE A 108 10.51 11.01 7.26
N GLY A 109 9.91 12.20 7.35
CA GLY A 109 9.89 13.01 8.56
C GLY A 109 9.03 12.42 9.67
N GLU A 110 9.13 13.00 10.86
CA GLU A 110 8.20 12.66 11.94
C GLU A 110 6.79 13.14 11.60
N ILE A 111 5.81 12.29 11.85
CA ILE A 111 4.40 12.53 11.57
C ILE A 111 3.62 12.44 12.88
N THR A 112 2.97 13.53 13.26
CA THR A 112 2.03 13.54 14.39
C THR A 112 0.61 13.45 13.85
N VAL A 113 -0.14 12.47 14.35
CA VAL A 113 -1.51 12.20 13.91
C VAL A 113 -2.48 12.53 15.03
N ASP A 114 -3.38 13.50 14.78
CA ASP A 114 -4.51 13.80 15.67
C ASP A 114 -5.68 12.88 15.33
N VAL A 115 -5.87 11.87 16.15
CA VAL A 115 -6.94 10.87 15.99
C VAL A 115 -8.32 11.34 16.45
N THR A 116 -8.40 12.45 17.20
CA THR A 116 -9.63 12.86 17.90
C THR A 116 -10.73 13.37 16.99
N LYS A 117 -10.41 13.69 15.75
CA LYS A 117 -11.34 14.24 14.76
C LYS A 117 -12.08 13.18 13.94
N TYR A 118 -11.73 11.91 14.13
CA TYR A 118 -12.22 10.80 13.32
C TYR A 118 -12.93 9.77 14.18
N ASP A 119 -13.95 9.16 13.59
CA ASP A 119 -14.68 8.07 14.23
C ASP A 119 -13.90 6.75 14.15
N VAL A 120 -13.12 6.58 13.06
CA VAL A 120 -12.26 5.42 12.85
C VAL A 120 -10.91 5.87 12.30
N VAL A 121 -9.84 5.35 12.87
CA VAL A 121 -8.47 5.54 12.35
C VAL A 121 -7.90 4.18 11.98
N ILE A 122 -7.39 4.07 10.75
CA ILE A 122 -6.75 2.86 10.21
C ILE A 122 -5.30 3.18 9.92
N VAL A 123 -4.39 2.49 10.60
CA VAL A 123 -2.96 2.51 10.28
C VAL A 123 -2.67 1.36 9.34
N ALA A 124 -2.29 1.68 8.09
CA ALA A 124 -1.99 0.72 7.04
C ALA A 124 -0.48 0.65 6.82
N ASP A 125 0.18 -0.22 7.59
CA ASP A 125 1.64 -0.37 7.59
C ASP A 125 2.08 -1.50 6.65
N PHE A 126 2.62 -1.12 5.49
CA PHE A 126 3.16 -2.03 4.48
C PHE A 126 4.67 -2.28 4.62
N GLY A 127 5.31 -1.71 5.65
CA GLY A 127 6.70 -2.00 5.99
C GLY A 127 7.74 -1.28 5.15
N HIS A 128 7.40 -0.13 4.58
CA HIS A 128 8.33 0.67 3.79
C HIS A 128 8.91 1.86 4.57
N GLY A 129 8.66 1.93 5.89
CA GLY A 129 9.32 2.86 6.80
C GLY A 129 8.54 4.12 7.15
N PHE A 130 7.49 4.49 6.42
CA PHE A 130 6.67 5.65 6.71
C PHE A 130 6.05 5.59 8.12
N CYS A 131 5.48 4.45 8.49
CA CYS A 131 4.89 4.26 9.81
C CYS A 131 5.92 4.16 10.95
N ASP A 132 7.22 4.04 10.66
CA ASP A 132 8.28 4.02 11.69
C ASP A 132 8.52 5.38 12.32
N LYS A 133 8.15 6.44 11.64
CA LYS A 133 8.31 7.85 12.05
C LYS A 133 7.03 8.46 12.61
N MET A 134 6.00 7.64 12.79
CA MET A 134 4.68 8.11 13.19
C MET A 134 4.56 8.18 14.70
N ASN A 135 4.14 9.35 15.18
CA ASN A 135 3.69 9.55 16.54
C ASN A 135 2.15 9.57 16.54
N ILE A 136 1.55 8.46 16.88
CA ILE A 136 0.11 8.28 17.00
C ILE A 136 -0.19 7.76 18.40
N GLY A 137 -1.15 8.38 19.07
CA GLY A 137 -1.59 7.97 20.40
C GLY A 137 -2.26 6.58 20.39
N SER A 138 -3.27 6.41 21.20
CA SER A 138 -4.15 5.24 21.21
C SER A 138 -5.39 5.50 20.37
N GLY A 139 -6.18 4.47 20.07
CA GLY A 139 -7.48 4.61 19.39
C GLY A 139 -7.44 4.45 17.89
N PHE A 140 -6.52 3.64 17.39
CA PHE A 140 -6.44 3.27 15.98
C PHE A 140 -6.59 1.76 15.76
N ASN A 141 -6.94 1.38 14.54
CA ASN A 141 -6.98 0.01 14.07
C ASN A 141 -5.74 -0.24 13.18
N LEU A 142 -4.99 -1.28 13.50
CA LEU A 142 -3.77 -1.59 12.78
C LEU A 142 -4.01 -2.65 11.70
N MET A 143 -3.61 -2.32 10.48
CA MET A 143 -3.46 -3.24 9.37
C MET A 143 -1.97 -3.30 9.01
N CYS A 144 -1.28 -4.33 9.49
CA CYS A 144 0.16 -4.47 9.31
C CYS A 144 0.46 -5.67 8.41
N GLN A 145 1.12 -5.41 7.30
CA GLN A 145 1.62 -6.48 6.44
C GLN A 145 2.89 -7.08 7.03
N THR A 146 2.77 -8.28 7.56
CA THR A 146 3.91 -9.08 7.99
C THR A 146 4.20 -10.14 6.94
N ASN A 147 5.34 -10.05 6.28
CA ASN A 147 5.76 -11.03 5.28
C ASN A 147 7.22 -11.41 5.55
N SER A 148 7.49 -12.71 5.62
CA SER A 148 8.86 -13.24 5.79
C SER A 148 9.81 -12.79 4.65
N ASN A 149 9.27 -12.51 3.48
CA ASN A 149 10.04 -12.04 2.32
C ASN A 149 10.24 -10.52 2.27
N ASN A 150 9.67 -9.75 3.19
CA ASN A 150 9.85 -8.29 3.25
C ASN A 150 11.19 -7.87 3.88
N PHE A 151 12.19 -8.74 3.89
CA PHE A 151 13.55 -8.46 4.38
C PHE A 151 13.58 -7.77 5.77
N GLY A 152 12.55 -7.99 6.59
CA GLY A 152 12.50 -7.50 7.96
C GLY A 152 11.90 -6.11 8.14
N PHE A 153 11.28 -5.51 7.13
CA PHE A 153 10.61 -4.22 7.27
C PHE A 153 9.52 -4.26 8.34
N ASN A 154 8.63 -5.25 8.32
CA ASN A 154 7.63 -5.41 9.36
C ASN A 154 7.87 -6.66 10.20
N ARG A 155 8.35 -6.45 11.42
CA ARG A 155 8.43 -7.50 12.44
C ARG A 155 7.14 -7.50 13.26
N LEU A 156 6.67 -8.69 13.65
CA LEU A 156 5.53 -8.83 14.58
C LEU A 156 5.71 -8.03 15.87
N SER A 157 6.95 -7.78 16.28
CA SER A 157 7.26 -7.02 17.50
C SER A 157 7.12 -5.52 17.35
N LYS A 158 7.06 -4.97 16.15
CA LYS A 158 7.01 -3.52 15.88
C LYS A 158 5.86 -2.83 16.62
N TRP A 159 4.70 -3.46 16.64
CA TRP A 159 3.46 -2.91 17.19
C TRP A 159 3.04 -3.50 18.54
N LYS A 160 3.90 -4.24 19.23
CA LYS A 160 3.57 -4.92 20.49
C LYS A 160 3.05 -4.00 21.60
N ASN A 161 3.50 -2.76 21.62
CA ASN A 161 3.18 -1.80 22.70
C ASN A 161 1.97 -0.91 22.38
N HIS A 162 1.38 -1.07 21.20
CA HIS A 162 0.19 -0.34 20.77
C HIS A 162 -1.03 -1.25 20.98
N ARG A 163 -1.64 -1.16 22.15
CA ARG A 163 -2.92 -1.80 22.50
C ARG A 163 -3.97 -0.74 22.77
#